data_4e6be4487b22010392b241bdb79f611d
#
_entry.id   4e6be4487b22010392b241bdb79f611d
#
_cell.length_a   1.000
_cell.length_b   1.000
_cell.length_c   1.000
_cell.angle_alpha   90.00
_cell.angle_beta   90.00
_cell.angle_gamma   90.00
#
_symmetry.space_group_name_H-M   'P 1'
#
loop_
_entity.id
_entity.type
_entity.pdbx_description
1 polymer ?
#
loop_
_entity_poly.entity_id
_entity_poly.type
_entity_poly.pdbx_seq_one_letter_code
_entity_poly.pdbx_strand_id
1 'polypeptide(L)'
;MKILVATGIYPPAVGGPSYYAKELVEALEALGHEAKPVTFGPLLRYPTGIRHLLFFLQLLRYMFWAERVIALDTVSVAVPVAFATAIFRTPFVVRTGGDFVWEQYLERTGELFPLKDFYTKTRIFSRKEKLLLHATSFVLRRASLIIFSTQMQKDIWVAAYHIDTMKARIIGNAVEAELPSVEPTKKNFLWYVRNTAFKNSARLHEAFNLAKQRYPEIILEEGQVPQKELFLRIQSCYAVILPSLTDISPNYIVDALRFRKPFIMDMYSGMAEQFKPYGTLVDPESIEDIVRAIEDLASEEGYAKALKKVRTFSEVRTYKEIAKEFASLLETV
;
A
#
# COMPACT_ATOMS: atom_id res chain seq x y z
N MET A 1 27.25 -3.75 3.29
CA MET A 1 26.79 -2.56 4.06
C MET A 1 26.05 -3.00 5.30
N LYS A 2 26.12 -2.19 6.37
CA LYS A 2 25.32 -2.33 7.59
C LYS A 2 24.07 -1.45 7.48
N ILE A 3 22.91 -2.08 7.28
CA ILE A 3 21.65 -1.41 6.94
C ILE A 3 20.67 -1.54 8.11
N LEU A 4 20.23 -0.40 8.64
CA LEU A 4 19.15 -0.37 9.63
C LEU A 4 17.81 -0.20 8.92
N VAL A 5 16.88 -1.15 9.11
CA VAL A 5 15.52 -1.09 8.54
C VAL A 5 14.56 -0.69 9.65
N ALA A 6 14.19 0.59 9.69
CA ALA A 6 13.23 1.14 10.64
C ALA A 6 11.80 0.99 10.08
N THR A 7 10.92 0.34 10.83
CA THR A 7 9.56 0.00 10.37
C THR A 7 8.50 0.26 11.44
N GLY A 8 7.28 0.56 11.00
CA GLY A 8 6.13 0.72 11.89
C GLY A 8 5.74 -0.58 12.60
N ILE A 9 5.73 -1.69 11.87
CA ILE A 9 5.39 -3.03 12.38
C ILE A 9 6.32 -4.08 11.76
N TYR A 10 6.56 -5.15 12.53
CA TYR A 10 7.40 -6.30 12.13
C TYR A 10 6.83 -7.57 12.76
N PRO A 11 7.06 -8.78 12.21
CA PRO A 11 6.56 -10.00 12.85
C PRO A 11 6.93 -10.08 14.35
N PRO A 12 6.04 -10.57 15.22
CA PRO A 12 4.79 -11.31 14.92
C PRO A 12 3.56 -10.44 14.58
N ALA A 13 3.68 -9.10 14.48
CA ALA A 13 2.57 -8.24 14.08
C ALA A 13 2.13 -8.58 12.65
N VAL A 14 0.81 -8.68 12.42
CA VAL A 14 0.23 -9.07 11.13
C VAL A 14 -0.09 -7.86 10.26
N GLY A 15 0.17 -7.96 8.96
CA GLY A 15 -0.16 -6.93 7.98
C GLY A 15 0.85 -6.82 6.85
N GLY A 16 0.44 -6.28 5.72
CA GLY A 16 1.29 -6.09 4.54
C GLY A 16 2.62 -5.38 4.82
N PRO A 17 2.64 -4.27 5.59
CA PRO A 17 3.90 -3.60 5.96
C PRO A 17 4.84 -4.46 6.80
N SER A 18 4.31 -5.34 7.68
CA SER A 18 5.11 -6.26 8.49
C SER A 18 5.78 -7.32 7.61
N TYR A 19 5.01 -7.91 6.69
CA TYR A 19 5.53 -8.87 5.72
C TYR A 19 6.58 -8.22 4.81
N TYR A 20 6.28 -7.05 4.25
CA TYR A 20 7.23 -6.31 3.42
C TYR A 20 8.57 -6.04 4.12
N ALA A 21 8.52 -5.58 5.38
CA ALA A 21 9.72 -5.29 6.14
C ALA A 21 10.58 -6.53 6.39
N LYS A 22 9.93 -7.67 6.70
CA LYS A 22 10.61 -8.96 6.92
C LYS A 22 11.29 -9.44 5.65
N GLU A 23 10.54 -9.54 4.55
CA GLU A 23 11.05 -10.04 3.27
C GLU A 23 12.18 -9.15 2.72
N LEU A 24 12.08 -7.81 2.90
CA LEU A 24 13.16 -6.90 2.53
C LEU A 24 14.43 -7.14 3.34
N VAL A 25 14.33 -7.33 4.66
CA VAL A 25 15.48 -7.63 5.52
C VAL A 25 16.14 -8.93 5.09
N GLU A 26 15.36 -10.02 4.97
CA GLU A 26 15.87 -11.33 4.56
C GLU A 26 16.53 -11.30 3.16
N ALA A 27 15.93 -10.54 2.23
CA ALA A 27 16.48 -10.38 0.89
C ALA A 27 17.78 -9.57 0.86
N LEU A 28 17.91 -8.53 1.70
CA LEU A 28 19.15 -7.78 1.87
C LEU A 28 20.25 -8.66 2.48
N GLU A 29 19.94 -9.48 3.49
CA GLU A 29 20.87 -10.43 4.09
C GLU A 29 21.33 -11.50 3.07
N ALA A 30 20.39 -12.01 2.24
CA ALA A 30 20.71 -12.94 1.16
C ALA A 30 21.62 -12.33 0.06
N LEU A 31 21.68 -11.00 -0.04
CA LEU A 31 22.63 -10.28 -0.90
C LEU A 31 23.99 -10.01 -0.24
N GLY A 32 24.21 -10.48 1.00
CA GLY A 32 25.47 -10.32 1.73
C GLY A 32 25.56 -8.99 2.49
N HIS A 33 24.47 -8.28 2.72
CA HIS A 33 24.42 -7.12 3.62
C HIS A 33 24.12 -7.56 5.05
N GLU A 34 24.55 -6.78 6.04
CA GLU A 34 24.09 -6.93 7.42
C GLU A 34 22.84 -6.05 7.61
N ALA A 35 21.65 -6.64 7.65
CA ALA A 35 20.39 -5.89 7.82
C ALA A 35 19.79 -6.13 9.22
N LYS A 36 19.35 -5.08 9.91
CA LYS A 36 18.71 -5.20 11.22
C LYS A 36 17.38 -4.45 11.23
N PRO A 37 16.28 -5.10 11.57
CA PRO A 37 14.99 -4.43 11.74
C PRO A 37 14.91 -3.75 13.11
N VAL A 38 14.37 -2.53 13.15
CA VAL A 38 13.96 -1.84 14.38
C VAL A 38 12.53 -1.39 14.23
N THR A 39 11.65 -1.83 15.15
CA THR A 39 10.21 -1.63 15.01
C THR A 39 9.64 -0.66 16.04
N PHE A 40 8.73 0.19 15.55
CA PHE A 40 7.95 1.12 16.35
C PHE A 40 6.75 0.45 17.05
N GLY A 41 6.27 -0.68 16.51
CA GLY A 41 5.04 -1.36 16.95
C GLY A 41 4.91 -1.59 18.46
N PRO A 42 5.91 -2.16 19.17
CA PRO A 42 5.84 -2.37 20.62
C PRO A 42 5.63 -1.10 21.44
N LEU A 43 5.94 0.07 20.87
CA LEU A 43 5.82 1.37 21.52
C LEU A 43 4.43 1.99 21.39
N LEU A 44 3.53 1.42 20.58
CA LEU A 44 2.16 1.91 20.39
C LEU A 44 1.34 1.97 21.68
N ARG A 45 1.71 1.20 22.70
CA ARG A 45 1.13 1.24 24.04
C ARG A 45 1.36 2.55 24.80
N TYR A 46 2.33 3.36 24.39
CA TYR A 46 2.65 4.64 25.00
C TYR A 46 1.92 5.81 24.30
N PRO A 47 1.63 6.92 25.01
CA PRO A 47 1.06 8.11 24.39
C PRO A 47 1.88 8.66 23.23
N THR A 48 1.19 9.32 22.30
CA THR A 48 1.84 10.04 21.17
C THR A 48 2.85 11.06 21.73
N GLY A 49 4.00 11.17 21.13
CA GLY A 49 5.14 11.96 21.63
C GLY A 49 6.10 11.08 22.44
N ILE A 50 5.65 10.47 23.54
CA ILE A 50 6.49 9.58 24.35
C ILE A 50 6.99 8.40 23.51
N ARG A 51 6.11 7.74 22.77
CA ARG A 51 6.49 6.62 21.89
C ARG A 51 7.50 7.02 20.81
N HIS A 52 7.42 8.24 20.26
CA HIS A 52 8.37 8.73 19.28
C HIS A 52 9.74 9.02 19.91
N LEU A 53 9.74 9.58 21.12
CA LEU A 53 10.97 9.78 21.89
C LEU A 53 11.64 8.44 22.25
N LEU A 54 10.86 7.46 22.73
CA LEU A 54 11.38 6.13 23.04
C LEU A 54 11.94 5.44 21.78
N PHE A 55 11.28 5.59 20.64
CA PHE A 55 11.77 5.04 19.38
C PHE A 55 13.07 5.73 18.93
N PHE A 56 13.14 7.05 19.06
CA PHE A 56 14.37 7.80 18.82
C PHE A 56 15.53 7.30 19.69
N LEU A 57 15.31 7.13 21.00
CA LEU A 57 16.33 6.59 21.92
C LEU A 57 16.74 5.15 21.56
N GLN A 58 15.78 4.34 21.09
CA GLN A 58 16.07 3.00 20.58
C GLN A 58 16.96 3.05 19.34
N LEU A 59 16.67 3.95 18.38
CA LEU A 59 17.47 4.13 17.17
C LEU A 59 18.92 4.52 17.49
N LEU A 60 19.16 5.41 18.47
CA LEU A 60 20.52 5.85 18.83
C LEU A 60 21.47 4.68 19.13
N ARG A 61 20.94 3.57 19.69
CA ARG A 61 21.76 2.37 20.00
C ARG A 61 22.33 1.70 18.76
N TYR A 62 21.66 1.88 17.60
CA TYR A 62 22.07 1.27 16.34
C TYR A 62 22.86 2.22 15.44
N MET A 63 22.84 3.53 15.71
CA MET A 63 23.49 4.53 14.84
C MET A 63 25.02 4.37 14.74
N PHE A 64 25.67 3.87 15.80
CA PHE A 64 27.11 3.58 15.74
C PHE A 64 27.48 2.37 14.86
N TRP A 65 26.47 1.50 14.61
CA TRP A 65 26.66 0.33 13.78
C TRP A 65 26.18 0.58 12.33
N ALA A 66 25.13 1.36 12.14
CA ALA A 66 24.47 1.53 10.86
C ALA A 66 25.25 2.47 9.92
N GLU A 67 25.54 1.99 8.71
CA GLU A 67 26.11 2.81 7.63
C GLU A 67 25.00 3.50 6.84
N ARG A 68 23.83 2.88 6.74
CA ARG A 68 22.63 3.36 6.00
C ARG A 68 21.36 3.02 6.77
N VAL A 69 20.33 3.84 6.60
CA VAL A 69 19.02 3.61 7.21
C VAL A 69 17.93 3.63 6.15
N ILE A 70 17.03 2.63 6.19
CA ILE A 70 15.78 2.59 5.43
C ILE A 70 14.63 2.83 6.41
N ALA A 71 13.84 3.87 6.21
CA ALA A 71 12.62 4.14 6.96
C ALA A 71 11.40 3.73 6.12
N LEU A 72 10.60 2.77 6.61
CA LEU A 72 9.44 2.21 5.90
C LEU A 72 8.09 2.85 6.32
N ASP A 73 8.12 4.11 6.73
CA ASP A 73 6.95 4.92 7.10
C ASP A 73 7.38 6.38 7.13
N THR A 74 6.51 7.28 6.69
CA THR A 74 6.87 8.69 6.48
C THR A 74 6.84 9.53 7.76
N VAL A 75 6.01 9.18 8.76
CA VAL A 75 5.81 10.02 9.95
C VAL A 75 6.23 9.32 11.23
N SER A 76 5.58 8.19 11.56
CA SER A 76 5.78 7.53 12.86
C SER A 76 7.21 7.03 13.03
N VAL A 77 7.82 6.57 11.95
CA VAL A 77 9.18 6.00 11.90
C VAL A 77 10.18 7.04 11.42
N ALA A 78 9.90 7.70 10.29
CA ALA A 78 10.90 8.52 9.63
C ALA A 78 11.19 9.83 10.37
N VAL A 79 10.26 10.37 11.17
CA VAL A 79 10.57 11.57 12.00
C VAL A 79 11.65 11.26 13.04
N PRO A 80 11.54 10.23 13.90
CA PRO A 80 12.65 9.84 14.79
C PRO A 80 13.93 9.46 14.05
N VAL A 81 13.83 8.77 12.90
CA VAL A 81 14.98 8.45 12.05
C VAL A 81 15.69 9.71 11.57
N ALA A 82 14.96 10.71 11.07
CA ALA A 82 15.54 11.97 10.60
C ALA A 82 16.31 12.72 11.68
N PHE A 83 15.87 12.66 12.94
CA PHE A 83 16.61 13.23 14.07
C PHE A 83 17.83 12.40 14.45
N ALA A 84 17.70 11.08 14.54
CA ALA A 84 18.82 10.20 14.89
C ALA A 84 19.95 10.28 13.85
N THR A 85 19.59 10.19 12.56
CA THR A 85 20.54 10.25 11.45
C THR A 85 21.21 11.63 11.32
N ALA A 86 20.53 12.71 11.72
CA ALA A 86 21.13 14.05 11.74
C ALA A 86 22.29 14.16 12.75
N ILE A 87 22.16 13.52 13.92
CA ILE A 87 23.22 13.54 14.95
C ILE A 87 24.46 12.76 14.47
N PHE A 88 24.24 11.62 13.85
CA PHE A 88 25.32 10.72 13.43
C PHE A 88 25.81 10.96 11.99
N ARG A 89 25.15 11.89 11.27
CA ARG A 89 25.40 12.15 9.84
C ARG A 89 25.27 10.92 8.95
N THR A 90 24.43 9.95 9.37
CA THR A 90 24.17 8.74 8.61
C THR A 90 23.14 9.03 7.52
N PRO A 91 23.37 8.70 6.24
CA PRO A 91 22.35 8.84 5.19
C PRO A 91 21.14 7.94 5.45
N PHE A 92 19.93 8.45 5.13
CA PHE A 92 18.75 7.61 5.17
C PHE A 92 17.86 7.81 3.96
N VAL A 93 17.16 6.75 3.58
CA VAL A 93 16.11 6.78 2.58
C VAL A 93 14.77 6.53 3.24
N VAL A 94 13.71 7.18 2.73
CA VAL A 94 12.35 6.95 3.21
C VAL A 94 11.54 6.29 2.11
N ARG A 95 10.87 5.19 2.43
CA ARG A 95 9.88 4.55 1.55
C ARG A 95 8.48 4.92 2.01
N THR A 96 7.74 5.54 1.12
CA THR A 96 6.35 5.92 1.36
C THR A 96 5.41 4.76 1.08
N GLY A 97 4.37 4.63 1.90
CA GLY A 97 3.27 3.68 1.67
C GLY A 97 2.02 4.40 1.18
N GLY A 98 1.01 4.54 2.04
CA GLY A 98 -0.19 5.35 1.78
C GLY A 98 0.03 6.84 1.96
N ASP A 99 -1.02 7.63 1.73
CA ASP A 99 -1.06 9.06 2.10
C ASP A 99 -1.87 9.24 3.39
N PHE A 100 -1.16 9.23 4.51
CA PHE A 100 -1.79 9.27 5.82
C PHE A 100 -2.54 10.58 6.09
N VAL A 101 -2.12 11.71 5.49
CA VAL A 101 -2.80 12.99 5.67
C VAL A 101 -4.14 12.99 4.96
N TRP A 102 -4.19 12.51 3.73
CA TRP A 102 -5.43 12.33 2.98
C TRP A 102 -6.37 11.35 3.67
N GLU A 103 -5.90 10.17 4.09
CA GLU A 103 -6.69 9.19 4.82
C GLU A 103 -7.32 9.80 6.09
N GLN A 104 -6.52 10.52 6.90
CA GLN A 104 -7.03 11.18 8.12
C GLN A 104 -8.02 12.32 7.81
N TYR A 105 -7.84 13.02 6.70
CA TYR A 105 -8.76 14.07 6.27
C TYR A 105 -10.12 13.47 5.90
N LEU A 106 -10.15 12.40 5.10
CA LEU A 106 -11.40 11.70 4.75
C LEU A 106 -12.13 11.19 6.00
N GLU A 107 -11.42 10.54 6.91
CA GLU A 107 -11.99 10.01 8.16
C GLU A 107 -12.59 11.12 9.04
N ARG A 108 -11.96 12.29 9.08
CA ARG A 108 -12.44 13.41 9.89
C ARG A 108 -13.62 14.16 9.27
N THR A 109 -13.60 14.34 7.95
CA THR A 109 -14.59 15.19 7.27
C THR A 109 -15.78 14.42 6.74
N GLY A 110 -15.60 13.13 6.46
CA GLY A 110 -16.58 12.34 5.70
C GLY A 110 -16.66 12.70 4.22
N GLU A 111 -15.80 13.64 3.73
CA GLU A 111 -15.70 13.95 2.31
C GLU A 111 -15.01 12.79 1.58
N LEU A 112 -15.65 12.22 0.56
CA LEU A 112 -15.15 11.05 -0.17
C LEU A 112 -14.73 11.43 -1.59
N PHE A 113 -13.42 11.56 -1.83
CA PHE A 113 -12.83 11.91 -3.13
C PHE A 113 -11.45 11.26 -3.31
N PRO A 114 -11.00 11.05 -4.57
CA PRO A 114 -9.69 10.46 -4.87
C PRO A 114 -8.49 11.29 -4.41
N LEU A 115 -7.36 10.62 -4.13
CA LEU A 115 -6.11 11.26 -3.71
C LEU A 115 -5.61 12.32 -4.69
N LYS A 116 -5.81 12.12 -6.01
CA LYS A 116 -5.43 13.08 -7.06
C LYS A 116 -6.00 14.48 -6.82
N ASP A 117 -7.20 14.57 -6.19
CA ASP A 117 -7.90 15.83 -5.92
C ASP A 117 -7.56 16.45 -4.57
N PHE A 118 -6.79 15.75 -3.73
CA PHE A 118 -6.52 16.19 -2.36
C PHE A 118 -5.66 17.45 -2.32
N TYR A 119 -4.54 17.45 -3.03
CA TYR A 119 -3.57 18.53 -3.01
C TYR A 119 -3.84 19.64 -4.04
N THR A 120 -4.79 19.44 -4.95
CA THR A 120 -5.13 20.40 -6.00
C THR A 120 -6.15 21.45 -5.57
N LYS A 121 -6.90 21.19 -4.49
CA LYS A 121 -7.94 22.09 -3.98
C LYS A 121 -7.54 22.64 -2.61
N THR A 122 -7.95 23.88 -2.31
CA THR A 122 -7.77 24.47 -0.98
C THR A 122 -8.58 23.68 0.05
N ARG A 123 -7.94 23.22 1.13
CA ARG A 123 -8.53 22.42 2.18
C ARG A 123 -8.41 23.08 3.55
N ILE A 124 -9.39 22.85 4.41
CA ILE A 124 -9.34 23.31 5.81
C ILE A 124 -8.75 22.18 6.66
N PHE A 125 -7.45 22.29 6.93
CA PHE A 125 -6.74 21.31 7.76
C PHE A 125 -6.91 21.58 9.26
N SER A 126 -7.14 20.53 10.03
CA SER A 126 -7.05 20.54 11.49
C SER A 126 -5.61 20.80 11.96
N ARG A 127 -5.43 21.12 13.26
CA ARG A 127 -4.08 21.29 13.83
C ARG A 127 -3.22 20.03 13.69
N LYS A 128 -3.84 18.86 13.85
CA LYS A 128 -3.16 17.55 13.68
C LYS A 128 -2.69 17.34 12.25
N GLU A 129 -3.55 17.59 11.27
CA GLU A 129 -3.19 17.43 9.83
C GLU A 129 -2.10 18.42 9.41
N LYS A 130 -2.15 19.68 9.89
CA LYS A 130 -1.07 20.65 9.65
C LYS A 130 0.26 20.16 10.23
N LEU A 131 0.24 19.59 11.45
CA LEU A 131 1.45 19.01 12.05
C LEU A 131 1.97 17.82 11.22
N LEU A 132 1.09 16.95 10.72
CA LEU A 132 1.47 15.83 9.87
C LEU A 132 2.06 16.30 8.54
N LEU A 133 1.49 17.31 7.89
CA LEU A 133 2.03 17.93 6.68
C LEU A 133 3.44 18.50 6.92
N HIS A 134 3.64 19.22 8.02
CA HIS A 134 4.95 19.75 8.37
C HIS A 134 5.97 18.64 8.68
N ALA A 135 5.56 17.60 9.42
CA ALA A 135 6.41 16.46 9.73
C ALA A 135 6.81 15.69 8.46
N THR A 136 5.85 15.45 7.55
CA THR A 136 6.11 14.84 6.24
C THR A 136 7.11 15.71 5.45
N SER A 137 6.85 17.01 5.30
CA SER A 137 7.75 17.92 4.59
C SER A 137 9.16 17.95 5.21
N PHE A 138 9.26 17.90 6.54
CA PHE A 138 10.55 17.83 7.25
C PHE A 138 11.32 16.58 6.87
N VAL A 139 10.69 15.40 6.93
CA VAL A 139 11.30 14.12 6.58
C VAL A 139 11.76 14.12 5.12
N LEU A 140 10.89 14.54 4.20
CA LEU A 140 11.19 14.54 2.76
C LEU A 140 12.38 15.44 2.40
N ARG A 141 12.51 16.59 3.08
CA ARG A 141 13.68 17.48 2.90
C ARG A 141 14.97 16.85 3.44
N ARG A 142 14.89 16.09 4.55
CA ARG A 142 16.06 15.51 5.23
C ARG A 142 16.52 14.20 4.61
N ALA A 143 15.61 13.42 4.02
CA ALA A 143 15.96 12.16 3.38
C ALA A 143 16.92 12.38 2.20
N SER A 144 17.89 11.47 2.06
CA SER A 144 18.79 11.43 0.90
C SER A 144 18.03 11.03 -0.36
N LEU A 145 17.18 10.01 -0.26
CA LEU A 145 16.27 9.59 -1.31
C LEU A 145 14.88 9.31 -0.75
N ILE A 146 13.87 9.49 -1.60
CA ILE A 146 12.46 9.21 -1.33
C ILE A 146 12.00 8.14 -2.29
N ILE A 147 11.57 7.00 -1.76
CA ILE A 147 11.17 5.85 -2.54
C ILE A 147 9.63 5.76 -2.55
N PHE A 148 9.05 5.87 -3.72
CA PHE A 148 7.63 5.70 -3.98
C PHE A 148 7.34 4.29 -4.50
N SER A 149 6.14 3.78 -4.25
CA SER A 149 5.72 2.48 -4.80
C SER A 149 5.17 2.59 -6.22
N THR A 150 4.69 3.77 -6.64
CA THR A 150 4.07 4.00 -7.95
C THR A 150 4.42 5.38 -8.51
N GLN A 151 4.35 5.52 -9.84
CA GLN A 151 4.56 6.79 -10.52
C GLN A 151 3.51 7.82 -10.10
N MET A 152 2.25 7.42 -10.00
CA MET A 152 1.15 8.29 -9.58
C MET A 152 1.42 8.95 -8.22
N GLN A 153 1.82 8.17 -7.20
CA GLN A 153 2.15 8.71 -5.89
C GLN A 153 3.34 9.68 -5.95
N LYS A 154 4.39 9.30 -6.71
CA LYS A 154 5.55 10.18 -6.93
C LYS A 154 5.13 11.53 -7.51
N ASP A 155 4.33 11.54 -8.58
CA ASP A 155 3.92 12.77 -9.26
C ASP A 155 3.09 13.68 -8.35
N ILE A 156 2.12 13.11 -7.63
CA ILE A 156 1.31 13.85 -6.65
C ILE A 156 2.20 14.47 -5.57
N TRP A 157 3.11 13.69 -4.97
CA TRP A 157 3.91 14.17 -3.86
C TRP A 157 5.03 15.11 -4.28
N VAL A 158 5.64 14.91 -5.45
CA VAL A 158 6.63 15.83 -6.01
C VAL A 158 6.01 17.21 -6.17
N ALA A 159 4.80 17.30 -6.71
CA ALA A 159 4.07 18.55 -6.86
C ALA A 159 3.64 19.15 -5.50
N ALA A 160 3.04 18.33 -4.61
CA ALA A 160 2.48 18.80 -3.35
C ALA A 160 3.52 19.27 -2.32
N TYR A 161 4.66 18.58 -2.25
CA TYR A 161 5.73 18.86 -1.28
C TYR A 161 6.96 19.54 -1.89
N HIS A 162 6.91 19.90 -3.17
CA HIS A 162 8.03 20.51 -3.91
C HIS A 162 9.33 19.70 -3.77
N ILE A 163 9.22 18.38 -3.98
CA ILE A 163 10.35 17.46 -3.84
C ILE A 163 11.29 17.65 -5.02
N ASP A 164 12.60 17.70 -4.74
CA ASP A 164 13.62 17.59 -5.77
C ASP A 164 13.49 16.23 -6.48
N THR A 165 13.22 16.27 -7.78
CA THR A 165 13.03 15.07 -8.61
C THR A 165 14.26 14.15 -8.63
N MET A 166 15.45 14.73 -8.38
CA MET A 166 16.71 13.96 -8.25
C MET A 166 16.73 13.07 -7.01
N LYS A 167 15.92 13.35 -6.00
CA LYS A 167 15.76 12.52 -4.80
C LYS A 167 14.62 11.49 -4.91
N ALA A 168 13.70 11.65 -5.86
CA ALA A 168 12.51 10.83 -6.00
C ALA A 168 12.78 9.60 -6.89
N ARG A 169 12.61 8.40 -6.32
CA ARG A 169 12.80 7.10 -7.02
C ARG A 169 11.54 6.26 -6.88
N ILE A 170 11.40 5.28 -7.74
CA ILE A 170 10.31 4.30 -7.68
C ILE A 170 10.90 2.93 -7.45
N ILE A 171 10.42 2.25 -6.41
CA ILE A 171 10.59 0.82 -6.18
C ILE A 171 9.20 0.24 -5.93
N GLY A 172 8.65 -0.42 -6.94
CA GLY A 172 7.33 -1.05 -6.85
C GLY A 172 7.29 -2.20 -5.84
N ASN A 173 6.09 -2.64 -5.50
CA ASN A 173 5.90 -3.80 -4.62
C ASN A 173 6.29 -5.11 -5.32
N ALA A 174 6.51 -6.16 -4.51
CA ALA A 174 6.70 -7.50 -5.04
C ALA A 174 5.40 -8.01 -5.68
N VAL A 175 5.57 -8.78 -6.73
CA VAL A 175 4.56 -9.62 -7.37
C VAL A 175 5.14 -11.02 -7.41
N GLU A 176 4.82 -11.81 -6.40
CA GLU A 176 5.37 -13.15 -6.28
C GLU A 176 4.72 -14.12 -7.29
N ALA A 177 5.27 -15.31 -7.39
CA ALA A 177 4.81 -16.33 -8.32
C ALA A 177 3.32 -16.68 -8.16
N GLU A 178 2.77 -17.22 -9.25
CA GLU A 178 1.40 -17.73 -9.31
C GLU A 178 1.12 -18.74 -8.21
N LEU A 179 -0.12 -18.72 -7.73
CA LEU A 179 -0.64 -19.62 -6.70
C LEU A 179 -1.77 -20.50 -7.28
N PRO A 180 -1.94 -21.72 -6.79
CA PRO A 180 -2.98 -22.63 -7.27
C PRO A 180 -4.37 -22.04 -7.00
N SER A 181 -5.22 -22.04 -8.02
CA SER A 181 -6.61 -21.58 -7.97
C SER A 181 -7.56 -22.77 -8.00
N VAL A 182 -8.74 -22.59 -7.38
CA VAL A 182 -9.83 -23.56 -7.39
C VAL A 182 -11.03 -22.90 -8.09
N GLU A 183 -11.76 -23.68 -8.91
CA GLU A 183 -12.96 -23.17 -9.56
C GLU A 183 -14.01 -22.80 -8.51
N PRO A 184 -14.65 -21.62 -8.63
CA PRO A 184 -15.64 -21.18 -7.67
C PRO A 184 -16.92 -22.00 -7.79
N THR A 185 -17.52 -22.35 -6.65
CA THR A 185 -18.81 -23.05 -6.59
C THR A 185 -20.01 -22.10 -6.47
N LYS A 186 -19.76 -20.82 -6.21
CA LYS A 186 -20.75 -19.74 -6.05
C LYS A 186 -20.18 -18.43 -6.58
N LYS A 187 -21.05 -17.49 -6.93
CA LYS A 187 -20.64 -16.16 -7.41
C LYS A 187 -20.33 -15.22 -6.22
N ASN A 188 -19.29 -15.54 -5.44
CA ASN A 188 -18.86 -14.73 -4.30
C ASN A 188 -17.77 -13.75 -4.70
N PHE A 189 -18.09 -12.47 -4.52
CA PHE A 189 -17.16 -11.35 -4.64
C PHE A 189 -16.54 -11.10 -3.28
N LEU A 190 -15.21 -11.08 -3.22
CA LEU A 190 -14.49 -10.84 -1.97
C LEU A 190 -14.11 -9.37 -1.81
N TRP A 191 -14.42 -8.82 -0.64
CA TRP A 191 -14.01 -7.48 -0.20
C TRP A 191 -13.44 -7.53 1.22
N TYR A 192 -12.23 -8.08 1.35
CA TYR A 192 -11.54 -8.26 2.64
C TYR A 192 -10.50 -7.18 2.84
N VAL A 193 -10.90 -6.03 3.40
CA VAL A 193 -10.07 -4.84 3.60
C VAL A 193 -10.29 -4.24 4.98
N ARG A 194 -9.38 -3.37 5.40
CA ARG A 194 -9.60 -2.56 6.61
C ARG A 194 -10.78 -1.61 6.37
N ASN A 195 -11.66 -1.46 7.36
CA ASN A 195 -12.76 -0.51 7.28
C ASN A 195 -12.21 0.93 7.48
N THR A 196 -11.90 1.58 6.39
CA THR A 196 -11.43 2.97 6.33
C THR A 196 -12.21 3.72 5.25
N ALA A 197 -12.40 5.04 5.43
CA ALA A 197 -13.23 5.86 4.54
C ALA A 197 -12.86 5.73 3.06
N PHE A 198 -11.55 5.70 2.75
CA PHE A 198 -11.09 5.60 1.37
C PHE A 198 -11.36 4.24 0.69
N LYS A 199 -11.72 3.20 1.45
CA LYS A 199 -12.15 1.91 0.90
C LYS A 199 -13.55 1.91 0.30
N ASN A 200 -14.29 3.02 0.49
CA ASN A 200 -15.50 3.34 -0.24
C ASN A 200 -16.65 2.34 -0.02
N SER A 201 -16.79 1.84 1.22
CA SER A 201 -17.77 0.79 1.57
C SER A 201 -19.20 1.16 1.22
N ALA A 202 -19.62 2.40 1.46
CA ALA A 202 -20.99 2.83 1.23
C ALA A 202 -21.39 2.69 -0.25
N ARG A 203 -20.57 3.19 -1.19
CA ARG A 203 -20.87 3.07 -2.62
C ARG A 203 -20.76 1.62 -3.10
N LEU A 204 -19.84 0.82 -2.55
CA LEU A 204 -19.76 -0.60 -2.87
C LEU A 204 -21.05 -1.34 -2.47
N HIS A 205 -21.52 -1.15 -1.24
CA HIS A 205 -22.75 -1.81 -0.77
C HIS A 205 -23.97 -1.39 -1.58
N GLU A 206 -24.10 -0.11 -1.90
CA GLU A 206 -25.20 0.39 -2.74
C GLU A 206 -25.15 -0.23 -4.14
N ALA A 207 -23.99 -0.19 -4.79
CA ALA A 207 -23.81 -0.78 -6.12
C ALA A 207 -24.06 -2.30 -6.11
N PHE A 208 -23.59 -3.00 -5.07
CA PHE A 208 -23.79 -4.44 -4.96
C PHE A 208 -25.26 -4.81 -4.76
N ASN A 209 -25.99 -4.04 -3.95
CA ASN A 209 -27.44 -4.23 -3.76
C ASN A 209 -28.23 -3.98 -5.05
N LEU A 210 -27.87 -2.98 -5.86
CA LEU A 210 -28.46 -2.73 -7.16
C LEU A 210 -28.19 -3.87 -8.15
N ALA A 211 -26.93 -4.31 -8.26
CA ALA A 211 -26.56 -5.42 -9.14
C ALA A 211 -27.26 -6.74 -8.74
N LYS A 212 -27.49 -6.95 -7.44
CA LYS A 212 -28.18 -8.13 -6.92
C LYS A 212 -29.66 -8.21 -7.31
N GLN A 213 -30.29 -7.09 -7.66
CA GLN A 213 -31.67 -7.12 -8.19
C GLN A 213 -31.73 -7.86 -9.53
N ARG A 214 -30.68 -7.76 -10.34
CA ARG A 214 -30.58 -8.43 -11.65
C ARG A 214 -29.92 -9.82 -11.57
N TYR A 215 -28.98 -9.98 -10.63
CA TYR A 215 -28.23 -11.22 -10.39
C TYR A 215 -28.36 -11.66 -8.93
N PRO A 216 -29.50 -12.24 -8.51
CA PRO A 216 -29.77 -12.56 -7.09
C PRO A 216 -28.78 -13.54 -6.46
N GLU A 217 -28.08 -14.32 -7.29
CA GLU A 217 -27.13 -15.36 -6.86
C GLU A 217 -25.75 -14.79 -6.46
N ILE A 218 -25.44 -13.51 -6.72
CA ILE A 218 -24.16 -12.92 -6.30
C ILE A 218 -24.11 -12.71 -4.79
N ILE A 219 -22.94 -12.90 -4.20
CA ILE A 219 -22.72 -12.78 -2.76
C ILE A 219 -21.51 -11.85 -2.55
N LEU A 220 -21.65 -10.84 -1.70
CA LEU A 220 -20.53 -10.06 -1.20
C LEU A 220 -20.03 -10.72 0.09
N GLU A 221 -18.80 -11.19 0.09
CA GLU A 221 -18.11 -11.67 1.30
C GLU A 221 -17.12 -10.60 1.74
N GLU A 222 -17.26 -10.14 2.97
CA GLU A 222 -16.48 -9.05 3.52
C GLU A 222 -15.95 -9.34 4.92
N GLY A 223 -14.93 -8.59 5.33
CA GLY A 223 -14.37 -8.71 6.67
C GLY A 223 -12.88 -8.41 6.74
N GLN A 224 -12.29 -8.85 7.84
CA GLN A 224 -10.85 -8.82 8.08
C GLN A 224 -10.43 -10.17 8.63
N VAL A 225 -9.47 -10.81 8.00
CA VAL A 225 -8.95 -12.11 8.40
C VAL A 225 -7.43 -12.12 8.30
N PRO A 226 -6.74 -13.05 8.99
CA PRO A 226 -5.30 -13.23 8.80
C PRO A 226 -4.98 -13.58 7.34
N GLN A 227 -3.80 -13.17 6.86
CA GLN A 227 -3.37 -13.36 5.46
C GLN A 227 -3.50 -14.81 4.98
N LYS A 228 -3.17 -15.78 5.83
CA LYS A 228 -3.29 -17.21 5.48
C LYS A 228 -4.74 -17.61 5.16
N GLU A 229 -5.70 -17.10 5.93
CA GLU A 229 -7.12 -17.33 5.68
C GLU A 229 -7.61 -16.55 4.46
N LEU A 230 -7.14 -15.31 4.27
CA LEU A 230 -7.45 -14.52 3.09
C LEU A 230 -7.04 -15.25 1.80
N PHE A 231 -5.86 -15.87 1.79
CA PHE A 231 -5.38 -16.64 0.64
C PHE A 231 -6.30 -17.84 0.31
N LEU A 232 -6.77 -18.56 1.33
CA LEU A 232 -7.73 -19.66 1.13
C LEU A 232 -9.07 -19.17 0.53
N ARG A 233 -9.51 -17.96 0.95
CA ARG A 233 -10.73 -17.35 0.40
C ARG A 233 -10.53 -16.90 -1.04
N ILE A 234 -9.42 -16.22 -1.35
CA ILE A 234 -9.10 -15.78 -2.72
C ILE A 234 -8.95 -17.01 -3.63
N GLN A 235 -8.30 -18.07 -3.16
CA GLN A 235 -8.11 -19.31 -3.94
C GLN A 235 -9.43 -19.87 -4.52
N SER A 236 -10.54 -19.78 -3.79
CA SER A 236 -11.84 -20.36 -4.15
C SER A 236 -12.93 -19.34 -4.49
N CYS A 237 -12.61 -18.04 -4.48
CA CYS A 237 -13.61 -17.01 -4.79
C CYS A 237 -13.94 -16.94 -6.29
N TYR A 238 -15.08 -16.30 -6.58
CA TYR A 238 -15.47 -15.93 -7.93
C TYR A 238 -14.66 -14.74 -8.43
N ALA A 239 -14.63 -13.66 -7.67
CA ALA A 239 -13.90 -12.45 -8.01
C ALA A 239 -13.47 -11.67 -6.76
N VAL A 240 -12.50 -10.77 -6.94
CA VAL A 240 -12.11 -9.77 -5.94
C VAL A 240 -12.63 -8.40 -6.37
N ILE A 241 -13.16 -7.62 -5.41
CA ILE A 241 -13.64 -6.27 -5.68
C ILE A 241 -12.99 -5.25 -4.73
N LEU A 242 -12.43 -4.18 -5.29
CA LEU A 242 -11.73 -3.13 -4.55
C LEU A 242 -11.97 -1.75 -5.19
N PRO A 243 -13.18 -1.15 -5.07
CA PRO A 243 -13.49 0.17 -5.64
C PRO A 243 -13.07 1.28 -4.67
N SER A 244 -11.85 1.24 -4.17
CA SER A 244 -11.29 2.27 -3.28
C SER A 244 -11.29 3.63 -3.98
N LEU A 245 -11.37 4.74 -3.23
CA LEU A 245 -11.24 6.08 -3.82
C LEU A 245 -9.86 6.26 -4.50
N THR A 246 -8.82 5.73 -3.89
CA THR A 246 -7.49 5.53 -4.48
C THR A 246 -6.73 4.51 -3.63
N ASP A 247 -6.30 3.44 -4.23
CA ASP A 247 -5.32 2.54 -3.61
C ASP A 247 -3.98 2.70 -4.30
N ILE A 248 -2.97 3.17 -3.58
CA ILE A 248 -1.68 3.52 -4.18
C ILE A 248 -1.00 2.28 -4.77
N SER A 249 -1.01 1.17 -4.04
CA SER A 249 -0.39 -0.08 -4.47
C SER A 249 -1.12 -1.28 -3.84
N PRO A 250 -2.23 -1.71 -4.44
CA PRO A 250 -3.17 -2.67 -3.86
C PRO A 250 -2.63 -4.11 -3.90
N ASN A 251 -1.93 -4.54 -2.84
CA ASN A 251 -1.48 -5.93 -2.72
C ASN A 251 -2.64 -6.95 -2.82
N TYR A 252 -3.86 -6.55 -2.43
CA TYR A 252 -5.04 -7.39 -2.53
C TYR A 252 -5.39 -7.75 -3.99
N ILE A 253 -5.19 -6.82 -4.92
CA ILE A 253 -5.34 -7.08 -6.36
C ILE A 253 -4.17 -7.91 -6.91
N VAL A 254 -2.95 -7.66 -6.40
CA VAL A 254 -1.79 -8.52 -6.72
C VAL A 254 -2.05 -9.96 -6.30
N ASP A 255 -2.62 -10.19 -5.12
CA ASP A 255 -2.98 -11.53 -4.66
C ASP A 255 -4.08 -12.16 -5.55
N ALA A 256 -5.10 -11.40 -5.98
CA ALA A 256 -6.09 -11.88 -6.95
C ALA A 256 -5.44 -12.32 -8.27
N LEU A 257 -4.50 -11.53 -8.81
CA LEU A 257 -3.73 -11.87 -10.01
C LEU A 257 -2.91 -13.16 -9.83
N ARG A 258 -2.26 -13.35 -8.68
CA ARG A 258 -1.49 -14.57 -8.36
C ARG A 258 -2.37 -15.82 -8.32
N PHE A 259 -3.61 -15.70 -7.86
CA PHE A 259 -4.60 -16.79 -7.88
C PHE A 259 -5.42 -16.85 -9.19
N ARG A 260 -5.08 -16.07 -10.21
CA ARG A 260 -5.81 -16.01 -11.48
C ARG A 260 -7.30 -15.73 -11.30
N LYS A 261 -7.66 -14.89 -10.31
CA LYS A 261 -9.04 -14.51 -10.06
C LYS A 261 -9.40 -13.20 -10.75
N PRO A 262 -10.56 -13.12 -11.42
CA PRO A 262 -11.08 -11.86 -11.93
C PRO A 262 -11.18 -10.81 -10.83
N PHE A 263 -10.97 -9.54 -11.19
CA PHE A 263 -11.08 -8.46 -10.23
C PHE A 263 -11.68 -7.18 -10.81
N ILE A 264 -12.27 -6.41 -9.91
CA ILE A 264 -12.72 -5.02 -10.14
C ILE A 264 -11.90 -4.13 -9.21
N MET A 265 -11.32 -3.05 -9.72
CA MET A 265 -10.56 -2.09 -8.93
C MET A 265 -10.78 -0.65 -9.40
N ASP A 266 -10.41 0.31 -8.57
CA ASP A 266 -10.50 1.72 -8.92
C ASP A 266 -9.54 2.13 -10.05
N MET A 267 -10.01 3.03 -10.91
CA MET A 267 -9.22 3.56 -12.02
C MET A 267 -8.18 4.61 -11.60
N TYR A 268 -8.24 5.08 -10.35
CA TYR A 268 -7.31 6.07 -9.78
C TYR A 268 -6.20 5.42 -8.95
N SER A 269 -6.15 4.07 -8.93
CA SER A 269 -5.06 3.33 -8.30
C SER A 269 -3.73 3.66 -8.94
N GLY A 270 -2.67 3.67 -8.13
CA GLY A 270 -1.31 3.82 -8.65
C GLY A 270 -0.85 2.67 -9.56
N MET A 271 -1.57 1.55 -9.58
CA MET A 271 -1.31 0.40 -10.44
C MET A 271 -2.37 0.21 -11.53
N ALA A 272 -3.27 1.19 -11.73
CA ALA A 272 -4.38 1.07 -12.68
C ALA A 272 -3.91 0.78 -14.10
N GLU A 273 -2.96 1.54 -14.63
CA GLU A 273 -2.45 1.34 -16.00
C GLU A 273 -1.75 -0.02 -16.17
N GLN A 274 -1.02 -0.48 -15.16
CA GLN A 274 -0.37 -1.80 -15.18
C GLN A 274 -1.39 -2.94 -15.19
N PHE A 275 -2.48 -2.80 -14.42
CA PHE A 275 -3.45 -3.90 -14.24
C PHE A 275 -4.67 -3.82 -15.16
N LYS A 276 -4.87 -2.71 -15.87
CA LYS A 276 -5.95 -2.53 -16.86
C LYS A 276 -6.08 -3.67 -17.89
N PRO A 277 -4.99 -4.27 -18.40
CA PRO A 277 -5.12 -5.39 -19.34
C PRO A 277 -5.74 -6.65 -18.72
N TYR A 278 -5.67 -6.81 -17.38
CA TYR A 278 -5.97 -8.05 -16.68
C TYR A 278 -7.30 -8.01 -15.90
N GLY A 279 -7.85 -6.83 -15.61
CA GLY A 279 -9.06 -6.67 -14.79
C GLY A 279 -10.03 -5.65 -15.33
N THR A 280 -10.99 -5.29 -14.49
CA THR A 280 -11.98 -4.23 -14.76
C THR A 280 -11.70 -3.03 -13.87
N LEU A 281 -11.50 -1.87 -14.49
CA LEU A 281 -11.33 -0.60 -13.79
C LEU A 281 -12.67 0.13 -13.73
N VAL A 282 -12.96 0.73 -12.57
CA VAL A 282 -14.19 1.51 -12.33
C VAL A 282 -13.86 2.89 -11.80
N ASP A 283 -14.72 3.85 -12.10
CA ASP A 283 -14.73 5.12 -11.39
C ASP A 283 -15.34 4.90 -9.99
N PRO A 284 -14.55 5.02 -8.90
CA PRO A 284 -15.04 4.77 -7.55
C PRO A 284 -16.04 5.84 -7.08
N GLU A 285 -16.20 6.95 -7.79
CA GLU A 285 -17.18 7.99 -7.50
C GLU A 285 -18.54 7.73 -8.16
N SER A 286 -18.60 6.82 -9.17
CA SER A 286 -19.83 6.44 -9.88
C SER A 286 -20.35 5.08 -9.42
N ILE A 287 -21.50 5.10 -8.74
CA ILE A 287 -22.22 3.88 -8.35
C ILE A 287 -22.60 3.08 -9.59
N GLU A 288 -23.07 3.75 -10.64
CA GLU A 288 -23.50 3.13 -11.90
C GLU A 288 -22.36 2.39 -12.61
N ASP A 289 -21.14 2.91 -12.51
CA ASP A 289 -19.97 2.28 -13.11
C ASP A 289 -19.58 1.01 -12.34
N ILE A 290 -19.65 1.07 -11.01
CA ILE A 290 -19.41 -0.10 -10.14
C ILE A 290 -20.50 -1.15 -10.40
N VAL A 291 -21.78 -0.77 -10.52
CA VAL A 291 -22.90 -1.68 -10.85
C VAL A 291 -22.62 -2.39 -12.17
N ARG A 292 -22.33 -1.63 -13.24
CA ARG A 292 -22.04 -2.23 -14.56
C ARG A 292 -20.91 -3.24 -14.52
N ALA A 293 -19.84 -2.94 -13.79
CA ALA A 293 -18.72 -3.85 -13.66
C ALA A 293 -19.07 -5.13 -12.89
N ILE A 294 -19.90 -5.04 -11.84
CA ILE A 294 -20.39 -6.20 -11.09
C ILE A 294 -21.32 -7.04 -11.98
N GLU A 295 -22.26 -6.42 -12.70
CA GLU A 295 -23.20 -7.11 -13.58
C GLU A 295 -22.49 -7.79 -14.76
N ASP A 296 -21.52 -7.10 -15.42
CA ASP A 296 -20.71 -7.69 -16.49
C ASP A 296 -20.00 -8.94 -15.96
N LEU A 297 -19.35 -8.83 -14.81
CA LEU A 297 -18.62 -9.96 -14.23
C LEU A 297 -19.55 -11.06 -13.70
N ALA A 298 -20.79 -10.74 -13.29
CA ALA A 298 -21.79 -11.73 -12.86
C ALA A 298 -22.36 -12.53 -14.04
N SER A 299 -22.27 -12.03 -15.29
CA SER A 299 -22.68 -12.74 -16.49
C SER A 299 -21.69 -13.84 -16.85
N GLU A 300 -22.14 -14.91 -17.50
CA GLU A 300 -21.25 -15.99 -17.97
C GLU A 300 -20.23 -15.50 -18.99
N GLU A 301 -20.65 -14.67 -19.93
CA GLU A 301 -19.77 -14.12 -20.97
C GLU A 301 -18.72 -13.18 -20.37
N GLY A 302 -19.12 -12.24 -19.50
CA GLY A 302 -18.22 -11.31 -18.84
C GLY A 302 -17.21 -12.03 -17.96
N TYR A 303 -17.65 -13.04 -17.21
CA TYR A 303 -16.75 -13.86 -16.39
C TYR A 303 -15.72 -14.62 -17.22
N ALA A 304 -16.15 -15.28 -18.29
CA ALA A 304 -15.26 -16.02 -19.19
C ALA A 304 -14.20 -15.08 -19.81
N LYS A 305 -14.64 -13.87 -20.22
CA LYS A 305 -13.74 -12.83 -20.76
C LYS A 305 -12.74 -12.35 -19.70
N ALA A 306 -13.19 -12.12 -18.47
CA ALA A 306 -12.33 -11.68 -17.35
C ALA A 306 -11.32 -12.77 -16.96
N LEU A 307 -11.72 -14.04 -16.90
CA LEU A 307 -10.81 -15.17 -16.70
C LEU A 307 -9.75 -15.27 -17.78
N LYS A 308 -10.12 -15.07 -19.03
CA LYS A 308 -9.15 -15.06 -20.14
C LYS A 308 -8.13 -13.95 -19.96
N LYS A 309 -8.55 -12.75 -19.55
CA LYS A 309 -7.66 -11.61 -19.29
C LYS A 309 -6.68 -11.90 -18.15
N VAL A 310 -7.18 -12.31 -16.98
CA VAL A 310 -6.33 -12.51 -15.79
C VAL A 310 -5.32 -13.65 -15.99
N ARG A 311 -5.66 -14.66 -16.82
CA ARG A 311 -4.75 -15.77 -17.17
C ARG A 311 -3.54 -15.34 -18.01
N THR A 312 -3.58 -14.19 -18.68
CA THR A 312 -2.43 -13.65 -19.42
C THR A 312 -1.40 -12.94 -18.55
N PHE A 313 -1.72 -12.72 -17.26
CA PHE A 313 -0.79 -12.09 -16.34
C PHE A 313 0.43 -12.99 -16.11
N SER A 314 1.63 -12.47 -16.28
CA SER A 314 2.89 -13.23 -16.13
C SER A 314 3.99 -12.43 -15.45
N GLU A 315 3.67 -11.23 -14.95
CA GLU A 315 4.67 -10.40 -14.30
C GLU A 315 5.05 -11.01 -12.94
N VAL A 316 6.34 -11.14 -12.70
CA VAL A 316 6.91 -11.57 -11.42
C VAL A 316 7.97 -10.55 -11.02
N ARG A 317 7.91 -10.09 -9.78
CA ARG A 317 8.88 -9.18 -9.19
C ARG A 317 9.17 -9.64 -7.77
N THR A 318 10.36 -10.13 -7.56
CA THR A 318 10.78 -10.75 -6.31
C THR A 318 11.31 -9.74 -5.28
N TYR A 319 11.27 -10.09 -4.01
CA TYR A 319 11.95 -9.30 -2.97
C TYR A 319 13.46 -9.21 -3.16
N LYS A 320 14.07 -10.21 -3.82
CA LYS A 320 15.49 -10.16 -4.20
C LYS A 320 15.79 -9.03 -5.18
N GLU A 321 14.92 -8.80 -6.16
CA GLU A 321 15.05 -7.67 -7.09
C GLU A 321 14.85 -6.33 -6.39
N ILE A 322 13.83 -6.23 -5.54
CA ILE A 322 13.58 -5.04 -4.70
C ILE A 322 14.80 -4.74 -3.83
N ALA A 323 15.36 -5.73 -3.14
CA ALA A 323 16.52 -5.57 -2.30
C ALA A 323 17.77 -5.11 -3.08
N LYS A 324 17.97 -5.64 -4.32
CA LYS A 324 19.05 -5.16 -5.21
C LYS A 324 18.89 -3.69 -5.58
N GLU A 325 17.66 -3.25 -5.89
CA GLU A 325 17.39 -1.85 -6.19
C GLU A 325 17.64 -0.95 -4.97
N PHE A 326 17.19 -1.37 -3.77
CA PHE A 326 17.51 -0.64 -2.55
C PHE A 326 19.02 -0.58 -2.30
N ALA A 327 19.73 -1.70 -2.41
CA ALA A 327 21.18 -1.76 -2.20
C ALA A 327 21.93 -0.82 -3.17
N SER A 328 21.57 -0.87 -4.46
CA SER A 328 22.15 0.02 -5.47
C SER A 328 21.90 1.50 -5.17
N LEU A 329 20.67 1.87 -4.74
CA LEU A 329 20.37 3.25 -4.38
C LEU A 329 21.09 3.68 -3.09
N LEU A 330 21.26 2.80 -2.11
CA LEU A 330 21.99 3.08 -0.87
C LEU A 330 23.49 3.28 -1.09
N GLU A 331 24.07 2.74 -2.15
CA GLU A 331 25.47 2.98 -2.55
C GLU A 331 25.69 4.40 -3.11
N THR A 332 24.63 5.04 -3.60
CA THR A 332 24.72 6.39 -4.18
C THR A 332 24.60 7.53 -3.16
N VAL A 333 24.33 7.23 -1.87
CA VAL A 333 24.07 8.22 -0.83
C VAL A 333 24.96 8.11 0.39
#